data_0568083d3a037a61c75b472a04e12d62
#
_entry.id   0568083d3a037a61c75b472a04e12d62
#
_cell.length_a   1.000
_cell.length_b   1.000
_cell.length_c   1.000
_cell.angle_alpha   90.00
_cell.angle_beta   90.00
_cell.angle_gamma   90.00
#
_symmetry.space_group_name_H-M   'P 1'
#
loop_
_entity.id
_entity.type
_entity.pdbx_description
1 polymer ?
#
loop_
_entity_poly.entity_id
_entity_poly.type
_entity_poly.pdbx_seq_one_letter_code
_entity_poly.pdbx_strand_id
1 'polypeptide(L)' 'MSTLHHEDLLLAIFEEVQEAFPYLDEDKQIEIANQRFEDMCE' A
#
# COMPACT_ATOMS: atom_id res chain seq x y z
N MET A 1 -17.23 11.80 -4.11
CA MET A 1 -16.68 11.71 -2.88
C MET A 1 -16.23 10.35 -2.48
N SER A 2 -17.00 9.37 -2.71
CA SER A 2 -16.63 8.04 -2.28
C SER A 2 -15.43 7.49 -2.98
N THR A 3 -15.07 8.03 -4.11
CA THR A 3 -13.91 7.50 -4.83
C THR A 3 -12.62 7.68 -4.06
N LEU A 4 -12.60 8.60 -3.13
CA LEU A 4 -11.39 8.85 -2.37
C LEU A 4 -11.04 7.70 -1.44
N HIS A 5 -12.00 6.85 -1.17
CA HIS A 5 -11.77 5.73 -0.28
C HIS A 5 -10.65 4.84 -0.73
N HIS A 6 -10.65 4.48 -1.98
CA HIS A 6 -9.65 3.57 -2.50
C HIS A 6 -8.25 4.17 -2.41
N GLU A 7 -8.14 5.43 -2.77
CA GLU A 7 -6.83 6.06 -2.76
C GLU A 7 -6.32 6.24 -1.34
N ASP A 8 -7.21 6.58 -0.45
CA ASP A 8 -6.83 6.73 0.95
C ASP A 8 -6.30 5.42 1.51
N LEU A 9 -7.01 4.36 1.23
CA LEU A 9 -6.61 3.05 1.73
C LEU A 9 -5.27 2.64 1.15
N LEU A 10 -5.10 2.82 -0.13
CA LEU A 10 -3.86 2.44 -0.80
C LEU A 10 -2.70 3.24 -0.23
N LEU A 11 -2.90 4.51 -0.02
CA LEU A 11 -1.86 5.36 0.51
C LEU A 11 -1.45 4.92 1.91
N ALA A 12 -2.44 4.60 2.73
CA ALA A 12 -2.15 4.15 4.08
C ALA A 12 -1.35 2.86 4.07
N ILE A 13 -1.71 1.95 3.18
CA ILE A 13 -0.99 0.69 3.09
C ILE A 13 0.44 0.94 2.64
N PHE A 14 0.60 1.82 1.66
CA PHE A 14 1.94 2.12 1.16
C PHE A 14 2.81 2.75 2.23
N GLU A 15 2.24 3.63 3.01
CA GLU A 15 2.99 4.26 4.09
C GLU A 15 3.40 3.23 5.12
N GLU A 16 2.53 2.30 5.42
CA GLU A 16 2.87 1.24 6.34
C GLU A 16 4.03 0.41 5.83
N VAL A 17 3.98 0.09 4.54
CA VAL A 17 5.04 -0.70 3.95
C VAL A 17 6.35 0.06 3.99
N GLN A 18 6.31 1.34 3.73
CA GLN A 18 7.52 2.15 3.77
C GLN A 18 8.13 2.16 5.15
N GLU A 19 7.30 2.21 6.16
CA GLU A 19 7.81 2.22 7.53
C GLU A 19 8.37 0.87 7.93
N ALA A 20 7.71 -0.18 7.48
CA ALA A 20 8.16 -1.53 7.83
C ALA A 20 9.41 -1.92 7.05
N PHE A 21 9.51 -1.46 5.82
CA PHE A 21 10.64 -1.83 4.97
C PHE A 21 11.30 -0.61 4.37
N PRO A 22 11.88 0.25 5.19
CA PRO A 22 12.51 1.46 4.66
C PRO A 22 13.75 1.16 3.84
N TYR A 23 14.31 -0.02 3.98
CA TYR A 23 15.53 -0.40 3.26
C TYR A 23 15.24 -0.98 1.88
N LEU A 24 13.98 -1.20 1.55
CA LEU A 24 13.62 -1.76 0.26
C LEU A 24 13.48 -0.69 -0.79
N ASP A 25 13.66 -1.09 -2.04
CA ASP A 25 13.47 -0.20 -3.17
C ASP A 25 12.00 0.18 -3.28
N GLU A 26 11.78 1.30 -3.95
CA GLU A 26 10.40 1.74 -4.15
C GLU A 26 9.59 0.68 -4.89
N ASP A 27 10.20 0.07 -5.88
CA ASP A 27 9.51 -0.98 -6.63
C ASP A 27 9.05 -2.10 -5.72
N LYS A 28 9.93 -2.51 -4.84
CA LYS A 28 9.59 -3.58 -3.90
C LYS A 28 8.51 -3.14 -2.94
N GLN A 29 8.58 -1.92 -2.47
CA GLN A 29 7.57 -1.41 -1.56
C GLN A 29 6.20 -1.37 -2.23
N ILE A 30 6.17 -0.97 -3.48
CA ILE A 30 4.92 -0.95 -4.23
C ILE A 30 4.37 -2.34 -4.39
N GLU A 31 5.24 -3.29 -4.66
CA GLU A 31 4.81 -4.68 -4.82
C GLU A 31 4.14 -5.18 -3.55
N ILE A 32 4.78 -4.93 -2.42
CA ILE A 32 4.24 -5.39 -1.15
C ILE A 32 2.91 -4.69 -0.85
N ALA A 33 2.84 -3.41 -1.12
CA ALA A 33 1.62 -2.67 -0.88
C ALA A 33 0.48 -3.21 -1.73
N ASN A 34 0.76 -3.50 -2.98
CA ASN A 34 -0.26 -4.07 -3.86
C ASN A 34 -0.73 -5.42 -3.36
N GLN A 35 0.19 -6.22 -2.91
CA GLN A 35 -0.15 -7.53 -2.39
C GLN A 35 -1.08 -7.41 -1.19
N ARG A 36 -0.76 -6.51 -0.29
CA ARG A 36 -1.60 -6.32 0.89
C ARG A 36 -2.97 -5.81 0.51
N PHE A 37 -3.01 -4.91 -0.46
CA PHE A 37 -4.27 -4.35 -0.90
C PHE A 37 -5.16 -5.45 -1.48
N GLU A 38 -4.58 -6.32 -2.27
CA GLU A 38 -5.34 -7.43 -2.84
C GLU A 38 -5.86 -8.36 -1.76
N ASP A 39 -5.04 -8.62 -0.77
CA ASP A 39 -5.45 -9.46 0.33
C ASP A 39 -6.64 -8.88 1.06
N MET A 40 -6.64 -7.58 1.22
CA MET A 40 -7.72 -6.94 1.93
C MET A 40 -8.99 -6.87 1.12
N CYS A 41 -8.84 -6.78 -0.17
CA CYS A 41 -9.97 -6.64 -1.05
C CYS A 41 -10.67 -7.92 -1.37
N GLU A 42 -10.25 -9.00 -0.80
CA GLU A 42 -10.83 -10.27 -1.13
C GLU A 42 -12.26 -10.47 -0.62
#